data_e139df9c4bdd5ccf335ac06d7ca5377b
#
_entry.id   e139df9c4bdd5ccf335ac06d7ca5377b
#
_cell.length_a   1.000
_cell.length_b   1.000
_cell.length_c   1.000
_cell.angle_alpha   90.00
_cell.angle_beta   90.00
_cell.angle_gamma   90.00
#
_symmetry.space_group_name_H-M   'P 1'
#
loop_
_entity.id
_entity.type
_entity.pdbx_description
1 polymer ?
#
loop_
_entity_poly.entity_id
_entity_poly.type
_entity_poly.pdbx_seq_one_letter_code
_entity_poly.pdbx_strand_id
1 'polypeptide(L)'
;MNGLLEVSVLHAADAVRAEAGGASRLELTSSLVAGMSPEPALVGQVRRATSLPIRVVLRLREGFGTDGAEVARLKGLLSSYRAAGADGVVLGFLNGHTEVDTGVVTEIIRGQPDLRWTFDRAIDACISTNRAWRDLRELPGLDQVLTAGSARTVSEGLDDLVARARVDQFARMVIMAGGGLLPEHVPWLARAGVRAFQIGTAARPLGSPKAYVDPDLVRTWRSLIDHSCGVSASHGALWDSTSSVRGT
;
A
#
# COMPACT_ATOMS: atom_id res chain seq x y z
N MET A 1 3.86 14.49 11.13
CA MET A 1 3.61 13.01 11.18
C MET A 1 4.63 12.35 10.27
N ASN A 2 5.36 11.37 10.78
CA ASN A 2 6.31 10.61 9.95
C ASN A 2 5.53 9.84 8.86
N GLY A 3 6.09 9.75 7.65
CA GLY A 3 5.48 8.97 6.57
C GLY A 3 5.53 7.47 6.87
N LEU A 4 4.60 6.69 6.34
CA LEU A 4 4.59 5.24 6.42
C LEU A 4 5.50 4.66 5.33
N LEU A 5 6.42 3.77 5.71
CA LEU A 5 7.20 2.94 4.79
C LEU A 5 6.74 1.48 4.91
N GLU A 6 6.08 0.96 3.88
CA GLU A 6 5.74 -0.45 3.77
C GLU A 6 6.77 -1.17 2.91
N VAL A 7 7.21 -2.34 3.35
CA VAL A 7 8.19 -3.17 2.62
C VAL A 7 7.56 -4.52 2.29
N SER A 8 7.61 -4.91 1.01
CA SER A 8 7.15 -6.23 0.59
C SER A 8 8.18 -7.30 0.96
N VAL A 9 7.72 -8.33 1.66
CA VAL A 9 8.53 -9.44 2.19
C VAL A 9 8.00 -10.79 1.70
N LEU A 10 8.91 -11.75 1.52
CA LEU A 10 8.59 -13.11 1.05
C LEU A 10 8.69 -14.16 2.15
N HIS A 11 9.39 -13.86 3.25
CA HIS A 11 9.65 -14.80 4.35
C HIS A 11 10.12 -14.08 5.62
N ALA A 12 10.24 -14.84 6.71
CA ALA A 12 10.60 -14.30 8.03
C ALA A 12 11.96 -13.57 8.04
N ALA A 13 12.95 -14.04 7.28
CA ALA A 13 14.24 -13.36 7.21
C ALA A 13 14.16 -11.97 6.56
N ASP A 14 13.26 -11.76 5.59
CA ASP A 14 12.99 -10.43 5.03
C ASP A 14 12.34 -9.52 6.08
N ALA A 15 11.42 -10.06 6.88
CA ALA A 15 10.72 -9.29 7.90
C ALA A 15 11.68 -8.71 8.95
N VAL A 16 12.59 -9.55 9.48
CA VAL A 16 13.64 -9.13 10.43
C VAL A 16 14.51 -8.01 9.83
N ARG A 17 14.91 -8.16 8.58
CA ARG A 17 15.77 -7.18 7.88
C ARG A 17 15.04 -5.87 7.57
N ALA A 18 13.76 -5.94 7.18
CA ALA A 18 12.94 -4.76 6.95
C ALA A 18 12.72 -3.98 8.26
N GLU A 19 12.44 -4.66 9.37
CA GLU A 19 12.31 -4.06 10.70
C GLU A 19 13.62 -3.40 11.14
N ALA A 20 14.76 -4.07 11.00
CA ALA A 20 16.08 -3.52 11.30
C ALA A 20 16.43 -2.29 10.44
N GLY A 21 15.89 -2.17 9.25
CA GLY A 21 16.02 -1.01 8.37
C GLY A 21 15.05 0.12 8.67
N GLY A 22 14.07 -0.06 9.58
CA GLY A 22 13.11 0.97 9.98
C GLY A 22 11.82 1.00 9.14
N ALA A 23 11.41 -0.13 8.55
CA ALA A 23 10.08 -0.26 7.97
C ALA A 23 8.99 0.05 9.01
N SER A 24 7.87 0.59 8.58
CA SER A 24 6.72 0.88 9.45
C SER A 24 5.67 -0.24 9.42
N ARG A 25 5.63 -1.00 8.32
CA ARG A 25 4.68 -2.07 8.07
C ARG A 25 5.24 -3.02 7.02
N LEU A 26 4.78 -4.26 7.04
CA LEU A 26 5.14 -5.28 6.05
C LEU A 26 3.95 -5.65 5.18
N GLU A 27 4.21 -5.83 3.88
CA GLU A 27 3.33 -6.54 2.97
C GLU A 27 3.89 -7.94 2.74
N LEU A 28 3.19 -8.97 3.17
CA LEU A 28 3.59 -10.36 2.96
C LEU A 28 2.94 -10.94 1.72
N THR A 29 3.75 -11.39 0.78
CA THR A 29 3.31 -12.04 -0.47
C THR A 29 4.15 -13.27 -0.76
N SER A 30 3.65 -14.20 -1.58
CA SER A 30 4.44 -15.32 -2.10
C SER A 30 5.23 -14.97 -3.36
N SER A 31 4.96 -13.82 -3.98
CA SER A 31 5.62 -13.36 -5.21
C SER A 31 5.62 -11.85 -5.31
N LEU A 32 6.79 -11.24 -5.45
CA LEU A 32 6.93 -9.79 -5.67
C LEU A 32 6.45 -9.36 -7.06
N VAL A 33 6.40 -10.27 -8.01
CA VAL A 33 5.98 -10.00 -9.40
C VAL A 33 4.47 -10.15 -9.57
N ALA A 34 3.94 -11.29 -9.11
CA ALA A 34 2.53 -11.63 -9.30
C ALA A 34 1.62 -11.18 -8.15
N GLY A 35 2.16 -10.82 -6.98
CA GLY A 35 1.36 -10.38 -5.84
C GLY A 35 0.37 -11.46 -5.39
N MET A 36 0.85 -12.65 -5.04
CA MET A 36 0.01 -13.82 -4.73
C MET A 36 -0.07 -14.09 -3.23
N SER A 37 -1.15 -14.74 -2.82
CA SER A 37 -1.35 -15.21 -1.45
C SER A 37 -0.25 -16.16 -1.00
N PRO A 38 0.36 -15.94 0.18
CA PRO A 38 1.25 -16.93 0.80
C PRO A 38 0.45 -18.00 1.54
N GLU A 39 1.11 -19.10 1.90
CA GLU A 39 0.54 -20.11 2.80
C GLU A 39 0.33 -19.53 4.22
N PRO A 40 -0.76 -19.86 4.94
CA PRO A 40 -1.02 -19.36 6.29
C PRO A 40 0.11 -19.67 7.30
N ALA A 41 0.80 -20.79 7.13
CA ALA A 41 1.94 -21.14 7.96
C ALA A 41 3.07 -20.11 7.88
N LEU A 42 3.28 -19.50 6.70
CA LEU A 42 4.28 -18.46 6.50
C LEU A 42 3.89 -17.17 7.25
N VAL A 43 2.60 -16.82 7.29
CA VAL A 43 2.12 -15.66 8.09
C VAL A 43 2.52 -15.84 9.56
N GLY A 44 2.28 -17.02 10.13
CA GLY A 44 2.68 -17.33 11.51
C GLY A 44 4.21 -17.31 11.73
N GLN A 45 5.00 -17.71 10.73
CA GLN A 45 6.46 -17.61 10.80
C GLN A 45 6.92 -16.13 10.82
N VAL A 46 6.37 -15.31 9.93
CA VAL A 46 6.67 -13.88 9.87
C VAL A 46 6.22 -13.17 11.14
N ARG A 47 5.01 -13.50 11.67
CA ARG A 47 4.52 -12.89 12.91
C ARG A 47 5.44 -13.16 14.11
N ARG A 48 6.03 -14.33 14.21
CA ARG A 48 7.00 -14.65 15.28
C ARG A 48 8.35 -13.93 15.12
N ALA A 49 8.66 -13.47 13.92
CA ALA A 49 9.96 -12.88 13.58
C ALA A 49 10.00 -11.35 13.67
N THR A 50 8.85 -10.68 13.79
CA THR A 50 8.77 -9.22 13.80
C THR A 50 7.66 -8.69 14.70
N SER A 51 7.81 -7.46 15.19
CA SER A 51 6.76 -6.73 15.92
C SER A 51 5.92 -5.84 15.00
N LEU A 52 6.37 -5.61 13.75
CA LEU A 52 5.70 -4.71 12.81
C LEU A 52 4.30 -5.21 12.43
N PRO A 53 3.36 -4.31 12.11
CA PRO A 53 2.10 -4.70 11.48
C PRO A 53 2.34 -5.42 10.16
N ILE A 54 1.55 -6.49 9.90
CA ILE A 54 1.64 -7.33 8.72
C ILE A 54 0.34 -7.24 7.93
N ARG A 55 0.41 -6.83 6.66
CA ARG A 55 -0.66 -7.02 5.68
C ARG A 55 -0.31 -8.16 4.75
N VAL A 56 -1.27 -9.04 4.52
CA VAL A 56 -1.06 -10.25 3.71
C VAL A 56 -1.82 -10.13 2.41
N VAL A 57 -1.14 -10.39 1.30
CA VAL A 57 -1.79 -10.37 -0.03
C VAL A 57 -2.82 -11.49 -0.11
N LEU A 58 -4.02 -11.13 -0.56
CA LEU A 58 -5.16 -12.03 -0.70
C LEU A 58 -5.56 -12.13 -2.17
N ARG A 59 -4.92 -13.04 -2.90
CA ARG A 59 -5.10 -13.29 -4.33
C ARG A 59 -4.70 -14.72 -4.69
N LEU A 60 -5.55 -15.46 -5.41
CA LEU A 60 -5.33 -16.88 -5.73
C LEU A 60 -4.92 -17.14 -7.18
N ARG A 61 -5.06 -16.17 -8.08
CA ARG A 61 -4.62 -16.24 -9.48
C ARG A 61 -4.01 -14.92 -9.94
N GLU A 62 -3.27 -14.95 -11.02
CA GLU A 62 -2.79 -13.73 -11.68
C GLU A 62 -3.94 -12.91 -12.25
N GLY A 63 -3.73 -11.59 -12.36
CA GLY A 63 -4.75 -10.64 -12.75
C GLY A 63 -5.67 -10.24 -11.59
N PHE A 64 -6.77 -9.54 -11.90
CA PHE A 64 -7.65 -8.94 -10.90
C PHE A 64 -9.09 -9.51 -10.93
N GLY A 65 -9.36 -10.48 -11.79
CA GLY A 65 -10.66 -11.17 -11.80
C GLY A 65 -10.73 -12.28 -10.76
N THR A 66 -11.95 -12.65 -10.37
CA THR A 66 -12.24 -13.81 -9.50
C THR A 66 -13.60 -14.40 -9.83
N ASP A 67 -13.93 -15.54 -9.22
CA ASP A 67 -15.21 -16.21 -9.33
C ASP A 67 -15.77 -16.62 -7.97
N GLY A 68 -17.02 -17.10 -7.95
CA GLY A 68 -17.69 -17.44 -6.69
C GLY A 68 -16.98 -18.51 -5.86
N ALA A 69 -16.35 -19.50 -6.50
CA ALA A 69 -15.60 -20.55 -5.82
C ALA A 69 -14.33 -19.99 -5.18
N GLU A 70 -13.64 -19.08 -5.87
CA GLU A 70 -12.48 -18.39 -5.31
C GLU A 70 -12.88 -17.45 -4.17
N VAL A 71 -13.98 -16.72 -4.27
CA VAL A 71 -14.46 -15.85 -3.19
C VAL A 71 -14.64 -16.65 -1.88
N ALA A 72 -15.24 -17.84 -1.95
CA ALA A 72 -15.36 -18.72 -0.78
C ALA A 72 -13.99 -19.12 -0.19
N ARG A 73 -13.02 -19.46 -1.05
CA ARG A 73 -11.64 -19.79 -0.64
C ARG A 73 -10.92 -18.59 -0.04
N LEU A 74 -11.06 -17.39 -0.64
CA LEU A 74 -10.46 -16.15 -0.15
C LEU A 74 -10.99 -15.77 1.24
N LYS A 75 -12.30 -15.96 1.50
CA LYS A 75 -12.87 -15.78 2.86
C LYS A 75 -12.26 -16.74 3.89
N GLY A 76 -12.10 -18.01 3.55
CA GLY A 76 -11.44 -18.98 4.40
C GLY A 76 -9.96 -18.62 4.66
N LEU A 77 -9.27 -18.17 3.62
CA LEU A 77 -7.87 -17.77 3.70
C LEU A 77 -7.70 -16.51 4.56
N LEU A 78 -8.59 -15.50 4.42
CA LEU A 78 -8.63 -14.31 5.27
C LEU A 78 -8.76 -14.70 6.76
N SER A 79 -9.67 -15.61 7.09
CA SER A 79 -9.84 -16.10 8.46
C SER A 79 -8.57 -16.79 8.97
N SER A 80 -7.94 -17.60 8.13
CA SER A 80 -6.67 -18.28 8.45
C SER A 80 -5.52 -17.31 8.67
N TYR A 81 -5.44 -16.24 7.87
CA TYR A 81 -4.42 -15.19 8.04
C TYR A 81 -4.61 -14.42 9.35
N ARG A 82 -5.84 -14.07 9.69
CA ARG A 82 -6.15 -13.41 10.96
C ARG A 82 -5.77 -14.30 12.14
N ALA A 83 -6.12 -15.57 12.09
CA ALA A 83 -5.73 -16.54 13.11
C ALA A 83 -4.20 -16.74 13.22
N ALA A 84 -3.48 -16.60 12.11
CA ALA A 84 -2.02 -16.68 12.08
C ALA A 84 -1.31 -15.38 12.53
N GLY A 85 -2.06 -14.30 12.82
CA GLY A 85 -1.53 -13.06 13.35
C GLY A 85 -1.34 -11.93 12.31
N ALA A 86 -2.03 -11.98 11.18
CA ALA A 86 -2.09 -10.85 10.25
C ALA A 86 -2.91 -9.70 10.84
N ASP A 87 -2.39 -8.47 10.73
CA ASP A 87 -3.09 -7.25 11.16
C ASP A 87 -4.08 -6.76 10.10
N GLY A 88 -3.88 -7.13 8.85
CA GLY A 88 -4.75 -6.77 7.75
C GLY A 88 -4.42 -7.54 6.47
N VAL A 89 -5.07 -7.16 5.39
CA VAL A 89 -4.85 -7.77 4.06
C VAL A 89 -4.65 -6.72 2.98
N VAL A 90 -4.08 -7.18 1.86
CA VAL A 90 -3.99 -6.44 0.60
C VAL A 90 -4.81 -7.20 -0.43
N LEU A 91 -5.79 -6.56 -1.02
CA LEU A 91 -6.65 -7.18 -2.03
C LEU A 91 -7.15 -6.14 -3.04
N GLY A 92 -7.54 -6.59 -4.23
CA GLY A 92 -8.17 -5.76 -5.24
C GLY A 92 -8.74 -6.64 -6.34
N PHE A 93 -10.03 -6.45 -6.64
CA PHE A 93 -10.74 -7.22 -7.65
C PHE A 93 -11.46 -6.29 -8.61
N LEU A 94 -11.45 -6.68 -9.88
CA LEU A 94 -12.13 -5.99 -10.97
C LEU A 94 -13.20 -6.92 -11.58
N ASN A 95 -14.32 -6.33 -11.96
CA ASN A 95 -15.37 -7.01 -12.69
C ASN A 95 -15.03 -7.16 -14.19
N GLY A 96 -15.91 -7.81 -14.95
CA GLY A 96 -15.74 -8.01 -16.40
C GLY A 96 -15.69 -6.72 -17.24
N HIS A 97 -16.00 -5.57 -16.66
CA HIS A 97 -15.90 -4.24 -17.28
C HIS A 97 -14.65 -3.48 -16.87
N THR A 98 -13.69 -4.14 -16.20
CA THR A 98 -12.47 -3.53 -15.67
C THR A 98 -12.76 -2.36 -14.69
N GLU A 99 -13.81 -2.51 -13.89
CA GLU A 99 -14.20 -1.60 -12.81
C GLU A 99 -14.00 -2.30 -11.47
N VAL A 100 -13.86 -1.53 -10.37
CA VAL A 100 -13.76 -2.11 -9.02
C VAL A 100 -14.96 -3.00 -8.74
N ASP A 101 -14.74 -4.26 -8.41
CA ASP A 101 -15.79 -5.18 -8.02
C ASP A 101 -16.10 -5.02 -6.52
N THR A 102 -16.86 -3.98 -6.21
CA THR A 102 -17.25 -3.65 -4.82
C THR A 102 -18.06 -4.77 -4.18
N GLY A 103 -18.83 -5.52 -4.97
CA GLY A 103 -19.61 -6.67 -4.49
C GLY A 103 -18.72 -7.81 -3.99
N VAL A 104 -17.73 -8.20 -4.79
CA VAL A 104 -16.73 -9.21 -4.42
C VAL A 104 -15.91 -8.75 -3.20
N VAL A 105 -15.40 -7.52 -3.22
CA VAL A 105 -14.61 -6.98 -2.08
C VAL A 105 -15.45 -7.02 -0.80
N THR A 106 -16.68 -6.49 -0.82
CA THR A 106 -17.57 -6.47 0.34
C THR A 106 -17.89 -7.89 0.84
N GLU A 107 -18.09 -8.84 -0.08
CA GLU A 107 -18.37 -10.23 0.31
C GLU A 107 -17.17 -10.88 0.99
N ILE A 108 -15.94 -10.61 0.52
CA ILE A 108 -14.72 -11.16 1.12
C ILE A 108 -14.50 -10.63 2.54
N ILE A 109 -14.68 -9.32 2.76
CA ILE A 109 -14.43 -8.69 4.07
C ILE A 109 -15.64 -8.78 5.02
N ARG A 110 -16.78 -9.31 4.54
CA ARG A 110 -17.99 -9.46 5.35
C ARG A 110 -17.72 -10.23 6.65
N GLY A 111 -18.21 -9.69 7.77
CA GLY A 111 -18.02 -10.28 9.10
C GLY A 111 -16.66 -9.96 9.74
N GLN A 112 -15.90 -9.03 9.17
CA GLN A 112 -14.61 -8.56 9.68
C GLN A 112 -14.66 -7.05 9.98
N PRO A 113 -15.44 -6.58 10.97
CA PRO A 113 -15.70 -5.14 11.16
C PRO A 113 -14.44 -4.33 11.50
N ASP A 114 -13.45 -4.95 12.15
CA ASP A 114 -12.21 -4.29 12.58
C ASP A 114 -11.07 -4.48 11.57
N LEU A 115 -11.36 -5.10 10.42
CA LEU A 115 -10.34 -5.33 9.41
C LEU A 115 -9.90 -4.00 8.79
N ARG A 116 -8.59 -3.74 8.84
CA ARG A 116 -7.95 -2.70 8.04
C ARG A 116 -7.29 -3.34 6.83
N TRP A 117 -7.44 -2.72 5.67
CA TRP A 117 -6.96 -3.35 4.46
C TRP A 117 -6.53 -2.33 3.39
N THR A 118 -5.68 -2.79 2.49
CA THR A 118 -5.18 -2.04 1.33
C THR A 118 -5.88 -2.53 0.08
N PHE A 119 -6.44 -1.61 -0.72
CA PHE A 119 -6.76 -1.93 -2.11
C PHE A 119 -5.46 -1.90 -2.92
N ASP A 120 -5.21 -2.94 -3.68
CA ASP A 120 -3.96 -3.08 -4.41
C ASP A 120 -3.94 -2.35 -5.76
N ARG A 121 -2.93 -2.63 -6.58
CA ARG A 121 -2.75 -2.01 -7.88
C ARG A 121 -3.82 -2.35 -8.93
N ALA A 122 -4.88 -3.05 -8.57
CA ALA A 122 -6.06 -3.21 -9.43
C ALA A 122 -6.63 -1.86 -9.85
N ILE A 123 -6.52 -0.82 -9.02
CA ILE A 123 -6.93 0.54 -9.37
C ILE A 123 -6.22 1.05 -10.63
N ASP A 124 -4.95 0.69 -10.81
CA ASP A 124 -4.13 1.11 -11.95
C ASP A 124 -4.54 0.42 -13.27
N ALA A 125 -5.34 -0.65 -13.18
CA ALA A 125 -5.90 -1.37 -14.32
C ALA A 125 -7.36 -1.00 -14.61
N CYS A 126 -7.99 -0.13 -13.80
CA CYS A 126 -9.36 0.30 -14.04
C CYS A 126 -9.47 1.16 -15.30
N ILE A 127 -10.53 0.93 -16.08
CA ILE A 127 -10.84 1.73 -17.29
C ILE A 127 -11.13 3.20 -16.93
N SER A 128 -11.65 3.46 -15.72
CA SER A 128 -11.90 4.80 -15.20
C SER A 128 -11.41 4.94 -13.77
N THR A 129 -10.24 5.54 -13.60
CA THR A 129 -9.68 5.82 -12.27
C THR A 129 -10.57 6.75 -11.45
N ASN A 130 -11.24 7.73 -12.09
CA ASN A 130 -12.18 8.62 -11.39
C ASN A 130 -13.36 7.86 -10.78
N ARG A 131 -13.89 6.86 -11.49
CA ARG A 131 -14.94 5.99 -10.96
C ARG A 131 -14.39 5.11 -9.84
N ALA A 132 -13.24 4.49 -10.05
CA ALA A 132 -12.60 3.65 -9.05
C ALA A 132 -12.39 4.39 -7.71
N TRP A 133 -11.92 5.64 -7.71
CA TRP A 133 -11.77 6.44 -6.50
C TRP A 133 -13.10 6.73 -5.79
N ARG A 134 -14.21 6.90 -6.52
CA ARG A 134 -15.54 7.05 -5.91
C ARG A 134 -16.01 5.75 -5.27
N ASP A 135 -15.87 4.64 -5.98
CA ASP A 135 -16.31 3.33 -5.53
C ASP A 135 -15.52 2.89 -4.27
N LEU A 136 -14.21 3.13 -4.24
CA LEU A 136 -13.35 2.81 -3.11
C LEU A 136 -13.67 3.61 -1.84
N ARG A 137 -14.17 4.83 -1.97
CA ARG A 137 -14.53 5.69 -0.84
C ARG A 137 -15.63 5.09 0.04
N GLU A 138 -16.51 4.32 -0.56
CA GLU A 138 -17.67 3.71 0.09
C GLU A 138 -17.35 2.37 0.79
N LEU A 139 -16.13 1.83 0.60
CA LEU A 139 -15.77 0.52 1.14
C LEU A 139 -15.29 0.62 2.59
N PRO A 140 -15.92 -0.12 3.52
CA PRO A 140 -15.58 -0.06 4.93
C PRO A 140 -14.19 -0.65 5.22
N GLY A 141 -13.46 -0.04 6.17
CA GLY A 141 -12.17 -0.54 6.62
C GLY A 141 -11.00 -0.31 5.67
N LEU A 142 -11.24 0.20 4.45
CA LEU A 142 -10.19 0.64 3.54
C LEU A 142 -9.42 1.80 4.16
N ASP A 143 -8.12 1.66 4.29
CA ASP A 143 -7.27 2.72 4.85
C ASP A 143 -6.05 3.05 3.98
N GLN A 144 -5.78 2.23 2.94
CA GLN A 144 -4.73 2.48 1.96
C GLN A 144 -5.18 2.02 0.56
N VAL A 145 -4.71 2.73 -0.46
CA VAL A 145 -4.81 2.33 -1.87
C VAL A 145 -3.40 2.35 -2.43
N LEU A 146 -2.86 1.16 -2.69
CA LEU A 146 -1.57 1.00 -3.35
C LEU A 146 -1.72 1.29 -4.84
N THR A 147 -1.04 2.30 -5.33
CA THR A 147 -1.16 2.76 -6.70
C THR A 147 0.14 3.36 -7.22
N ALA A 148 0.40 3.16 -8.50
CA ALA A 148 1.45 3.85 -9.24
C ALA A 148 0.92 5.09 -9.99
N GLY A 149 -0.40 5.31 -10.02
CA GLY A 149 -1.04 6.34 -10.85
C GLY A 149 -1.06 5.99 -12.34
N SER A 150 -0.50 4.86 -12.72
CA SER A 150 -0.46 4.33 -14.09
C SER A 150 -0.48 2.81 -14.07
N ALA A 151 -0.82 2.20 -15.21
CA ALA A 151 -0.77 0.74 -15.36
C ALA A 151 0.64 0.16 -15.21
N ARG A 152 1.69 0.96 -15.35
CA ARG A 152 3.08 0.52 -15.32
C ARG A 152 3.80 0.90 -14.03
N THR A 153 4.27 2.14 -13.92
CA THR A 153 5.14 2.58 -12.82
C THR A 153 4.78 3.97 -12.32
N VAL A 154 5.25 4.30 -11.11
CA VAL A 154 5.10 5.64 -10.54
C VAL A 154 5.76 6.71 -11.44
N SER A 155 6.84 6.38 -12.18
CA SER A 155 7.47 7.33 -13.11
C SER A 155 6.49 7.82 -14.18
N GLU A 156 5.58 6.96 -14.63
CA GLU A 156 4.56 7.32 -15.63
C GLU A 156 3.31 7.94 -14.99
N GLY A 157 3.03 7.64 -13.73
CA GLY A 157 1.81 8.08 -13.02
C GLY A 157 2.04 9.18 -11.99
N LEU A 158 3.25 9.73 -11.87
CA LEU A 158 3.59 10.70 -10.82
C LEU A 158 2.69 11.94 -10.85
N ASP A 159 2.50 12.52 -12.02
CA ASP A 159 1.69 13.73 -12.19
C ASP A 159 0.23 13.47 -11.84
N ASP A 160 -0.32 12.31 -12.21
CA ASP A 160 -1.68 11.90 -11.88
C ASP A 160 -1.86 11.69 -10.37
N LEU A 161 -0.89 11.06 -9.70
CA LEU A 161 -0.91 10.90 -8.24
C LEU A 161 -0.84 12.24 -7.52
N VAL A 162 0.05 13.13 -7.95
CA VAL A 162 0.21 14.49 -7.38
C VAL A 162 -1.06 15.31 -7.60
N ALA A 163 -1.62 15.31 -8.81
CA ALA A 163 -2.86 16.01 -9.13
C ALA A 163 -4.03 15.48 -8.28
N ARG A 164 -4.17 14.15 -8.22
CA ARG A 164 -5.22 13.49 -7.41
C ARG A 164 -5.11 13.86 -5.94
N ALA A 165 -3.93 13.73 -5.34
CA ALA A 165 -3.72 14.03 -3.92
C ALA A 165 -4.02 15.51 -3.58
N ARG A 166 -3.82 16.43 -4.52
CA ARG A 166 -4.10 17.85 -4.32
C ARG A 166 -5.59 18.17 -4.29
N VAL A 167 -6.37 17.52 -5.14
CA VAL A 167 -7.80 17.87 -5.34
C VAL A 167 -8.77 16.97 -4.58
N ASP A 168 -8.34 15.76 -4.19
CA ASP A 168 -9.18 14.77 -3.50
C ASP A 168 -8.61 14.46 -2.11
N GLN A 169 -9.29 14.95 -1.08
CA GLN A 169 -8.86 14.76 0.32
C GLN A 169 -8.85 13.29 0.71
N PHE A 170 -9.85 12.49 0.29
CA PHE A 170 -9.88 11.06 0.58
C PHE A 170 -8.67 10.37 -0.07
N ALA A 171 -8.46 10.58 -1.37
CA ALA A 171 -7.33 10.00 -2.08
C ALA A 171 -6.01 10.38 -1.41
N ARG A 172 -5.82 11.67 -1.05
CA ARG A 172 -4.62 12.13 -0.35
C ARG A 172 -4.34 11.38 0.95
N MET A 173 -5.38 11.04 1.71
CA MET A 173 -5.23 10.30 2.98
C MET A 173 -4.89 8.83 2.78
N VAL A 174 -5.41 8.19 1.72
CA VAL A 174 -5.30 6.74 1.54
C VAL A 174 -4.30 6.32 0.47
N ILE A 175 -3.80 7.24 -0.39
CA ILE A 175 -2.76 6.90 -1.38
C ILE A 175 -1.53 6.35 -0.67
N MET A 176 -1.15 5.13 -1.05
CA MET A 176 0.15 4.55 -0.82
C MET A 176 0.85 4.42 -2.17
N ALA A 177 1.87 5.26 -2.39
CA ALA A 177 2.60 5.25 -3.66
C ALA A 177 3.54 4.05 -3.74
N GLY A 178 3.38 3.23 -4.77
CA GLY A 178 4.21 2.05 -5.01
C GLY A 178 4.05 1.51 -6.42
N GLY A 179 4.84 0.49 -6.77
CA GLY A 179 4.90 0.00 -8.14
C GLY A 179 5.93 0.79 -8.98
N GLY A 180 7.22 0.48 -8.79
CA GLY A 180 8.32 1.19 -9.45
C GLY A 180 8.57 2.58 -8.88
N LEU A 181 8.32 2.75 -7.57
CA LEU A 181 8.67 3.98 -6.87
C LEU A 181 10.18 4.19 -6.89
N LEU A 182 10.62 5.41 -7.26
CA LEU A 182 12.01 5.84 -7.23
C LEU A 182 12.21 6.94 -6.17
N PRO A 183 13.43 7.13 -5.64
CA PRO A 183 13.70 8.12 -4.61
C PRO A 183 13.28 9.55 -4.98
N GLU A 184 13.48 9.96 -6.23
CA GLU A 184 13.11 11.28 -6.75
C GLU A 184 11.61 11.57 -6.74
N HIS A 185 10.74 10.54 -6.69
CA HIS A 185 9.29 10.73 -6.64
C HIS A 185 8.81 11.17 -5.26
N VAL A 186 9.50 10.73 -4.18
CA VAL A 186 9.06 10.91 -2.79
C VAL A 186 8.84 12.37 -2.41
N PRO A 187 9.76 13.31 -2.70
CA PRO A 187 9.56 14.72 -2.35
C PRO A 187 8.32 15.35 -3.01
N TRP A 188 8.01 15.00 -4.26
CA TRP A 188 6.85 15.52 -4.97
C TRP A 188 5.54 15.00 -4.38
N LEU A 189 5.47 13.71 -4.11
CA LEU A 189 4.32 13.06 -3.48
C LEU A 189 4.10 13.58 -2.06
N ALA A 190 5.18 13.72 -1.28
CA ALA A 190 5.11 14.26 0.08
C ALA A 190 4.61 15.72 0.11
N ARG A 191 5.03 16.56 -0.84
CA ARG A 191 4.52 17.94 -1.00
C ARG A 191 3.05 17.98 -1.39
N ALA A 192 2.57 16.98 -2.14
CA ALA A 192 1.15 16.84 -2.47
C ALA A 192 0.30 16.31 -1.28
N GLY A 193 0.95 15.92 -0.18
CA GLY A 193 0.30 15.41 1.03
C GLY A 193 0.24 13.90 1.15
N VAL A 194 0.82 13.14 0.22
CA VAL A 194 0.95 11.68 0.34
C VAL A 194 1.89 11.34 1.50
N ARG A 195 1.49 10.36 2.31
CA ARG A 195 2.22 9.97 3.54
C ARG A 195 2.50 8.48 3.63
N ALA A 196 2.16 7.69 2.61
CA ALA A 196 2.45 6.26 2.59
C ALA A 196 3.15 5.87 1.29
N PHE A 197 4.18 5.04 1.44
CA PHE A 197 5.09 4.62 0.37
C PHE A 197 5.38 3.13 0.50
N GLN A 198 5.32 2.40 -0.60
CA GLN A 198 5.58 0.97 -0.62
C GLN A 198 6.76 0.67 -1.54
N ILE A 199 7.69 -0.16 -1.06
CA ILE A 199 8.82 -0.67 -1.82
C ILE A 199 8.88 -2.19 -1.77
N GLY A 200 9.12 -2.80 -2.93
CA GLY A 200 9.34 -4.23 -3.06
C GLY A 200 10.78 -4.55 -3.45
N THR A 201 11.06 -4.57 -4.74
CA THR A 201 12.40 -4.83 -5.27
C THR A 201 13.40 -3.73 -4.92
N ALA A 202 12.97 -2.49 -4.72
CA ALA A 202 13.83 -1.37 -4.30
C ALA A 202 14.43 -1.55 -2.89
N ALA A 203 13.88 -2.47 -2.08
CA ALA A 203 14.45 -2.86 -0.79
C ALA A 203 15.52 -3.96 -0.91
N ARG A 204 15.92 -4.36 -2.12
CA ARG A 204 16.80 -5.50 -2.38
C ARG A 204 17.99 -5.11 -3.24
N PRO A 205 19.17 -5.74 -3.03
CA PRO A 205 20.36 -5.50 -3.85
C PRO A 205 20.05 -5.65 -5.35
N LEU A 206 20.46 -4.66 -6.13
CA LEU A 206 20.26 -4.57 -7.58
C LEU A 206 18.79 -4.69 -8.04
N GLY A 207 17.83 -4.46 -7.13
CA GLY A 207 16.41 -4.64 -7.43
C GLY A 207 15.99 -6.10 -7.69
N SER A 208 16.80 -7.07 -7.28
CA SER A 208 16.57 -8.49 -7.57
C SER A 208 15.42 -9.05 -6.73
N PRO A 209 14.35 -9.60 -7.33
CA PRO A 209 13.26 -10.23 -6.58
C PRO A 209 13.69 -11.51 -5.84
N LYS A 210 14.86 -12.04 -6.17
CA LYS A 210 15.43 -13.25 -5.54
C LYS A 210 16.35 -12.93 -4.35
N ALA A 211 16.82 -11.70 -4.22
CA ALA A 211 17.66 -11.28 -3.10
C ALA A 211 16.80 -11.06 -1.85
N TYR A 212 17.41 -11.23 -0.68
CA TYR A 212 16.80 -10.81 0.58
C TYR A 212 16.70 -9.28 0.67
N VAL A 213 15.78 -8.81 1.50
CA VAL A 213 15.70 -7.39 1.88
C VAL A 213 17.04 -6.97 2.47
N ASP A 214 17.52 -5.79 2.07
CA ASP A 214 18.74 -5.17 2.60
C ASP A 214 18.34 -4.08 3.61
N PRO A 215 18.72 -4.19 4.89
CA PRO A 215 18.38 -3.20 5.91
C PRO A 215 18.90 -1.80 5.60
N ASP A 216 20.05 -1.68 4.92
CA ASP A 216 20.64 -0.38 4.61
C ASP A 216 19.87 0.33 3.49
N LEU A 217 19.38 -0.41 2.51
CA LEU A 217 18.46 0.13 1.51
C LEU A 217 17.17 0.61 2.16
N VAL A 218 16.58 -0.20 3.05
CA VAL A 218 15.35 0.20 3.79
C VAL A 218 15.60 1.44 4.64
N ARG A 219 16.75 1.54 5.33
CA ARG A 219 17.14 2.71 6.13
C ARG A 219 17.28 3.96 5.27
N THR A 220 17.84 3.84 4.07
CA THR A 220 17.95 4.94 3.12
C THR A 220 16.56 5.47 2.71
N TRP A 221 15.63 4.57 2.40
CA TRP A 221 14.23 4.93 2.10
C TRP A 221 13.54 5.57 3.30
N ARG A 222 13.74 5.02 4.52
CA ARG A 222 13.17 5.57 5.74
C ARG A 222 13.61 7.02 5.95
N SER A 223 14.92 7.28 5.85
CA SER A 223 15.49 8.62 6.02
C SER A 223 14.97 9.61 4.98
N LEU A 224 14.85 9.20 3.73
CA LEU A 224 14.28 10.02 2.65
C LEU A 224 12.82 10.40 2.92
N ILE A 225 12.01 9.43 3.32
CA ILE A 225 10.58 9.64 3.62
C ILE A 225 10.41 10.55 4.83
N ASP A 226 11.17 10.35 5.90
CA ASP A 226 11.11 11.19 7.10
C ASP A 226 11.48 12.63 6.78
N HIS A 227 12.57 12.84 6.03
CA HIS A 227 12.98 14.17 5.60
C HIS A 227 11.89 14.85 4.74
N SER A 228 11.39 14.15 3.72
CA SER A 228 10.42 14.70 2.79
C SER A 228 9.08 15.03 3.45
N CYS A 229 8.61 14.18 4.36
CA CYS A 229 7.37 14.39 5.10
C CYS A 229 7.51 15.45 6.20
N GLY A 230 8.68 15.56 6.84
CA GLY A 230 8.99 16.57 7.86
C GLY A 230 9.05 18.00 7.29
N VAL A 231 9.75 18.18 6.19
CA VAL A 231 9.85 19.50 5.49
C VAL A 231 8.49 20.00 5.04
N SER A 232 7.59 19.15 4.55
CA SER A 232 6.23 19.53 4.15
C SER A 232 5.39 20.07 5.31
N ALA A 233 5.58 19.55 6.53
CA ALA A 233 4.88 20.04 7.72
C ALA A 233 5.33 21.44 8.13
N SER A 234 6.61 21.77 7.94
CA SER A 234 7.19 23.08 8.29
C SER A 234 6.74 24.20 7.36
N HIS A 235 6.51 23.93 6.09
CA HIS A 235 6.06 24.94 5.12
C HIS A 235 4.57 25.27 5.26
N GLY A 236 3.73 24.35 5.67
CA GLY A 236 2.31 24.61 5.97
C GLY A 236 2.11 25.60 7.11
N ALA A 237 2.95 25.53 8.15
CA ALA A 237 2.88 26.41 9.31
C ALA A 237 3.32 27.85 9.03
N LEU A 238 4.11 28.10 7.97
CA LEU A 238 4.59 29.44 7.62
C LEU A 238 3.55 30.26 6.82
N TRP A 239 2.59 29.62 6.17
CA TRP A 239 1.54 30.32 5.41
C TRP A 239 0.34 30.73 6.27
N ASP A 240 0.06 30.04 7.38
CA ASP A 240 -1.04 30.38 8.29
C ASP A 240 -0.72 31.58 9.21
N SER A 241 0.55 31.93 9.35
CA SER A 241 0.98 33.04 10.23
C SER A 241 0.98 34.43 9.58
N THR A 242 0.74 34.54 8.26
CA THR A 242 0.75 35.83 7.54
C THR A 242 -0.63 36.41 7.23
N SER A 243 -1.73 35.73 7.59
CA SER A 243 -3.10 36.19 7.32
C SER A 243 -3.72 37.04 8.47
N SER A 244 -2.99 37.33 9.53
CA SER A 244 -3.56 37.98 10.74
C SER A 244 -3.08 39.41 11.00
N VAL A 245 -2.58 40.11 10.01
CA VAL A 245 -2.27 41.55 10.15
C VAL A 245 -2.81 42.33 8.97
N ARG A 246 -4.04 42.79 9.10
CA ARG A 246 -4.55 44.13 8.74
C ARG A 246 -6.06 44.24 8.94
N GLY A 247 -6.45 45.07 9.87
CA GLY A 247 -7.79 45.48 10.12
C GLY A 247 -7.89 46.38 11.35
N THR A 248 -7.37 47.62 11.23
CA THR A 248 -7.81 48.76 12.00
C THR A 248 -8.22 49.86 11.05
#